data_d5b2c5f1f612a53bb4bb1dd636070eb1
#
_entry.id   d5b2c5f1f612a53bb4bb1dd636070eb1
#
_cell.length_a   1.000
_cell.length_b   1.000
_cell.length_c   1.000
_cell.angle_alpha   90.00
_cell.angle_beta   90.00
_cell.angle_gamma   90.00
#
_symmetry.space_group_name_H-M   'P 1'
#
loop_
_entity.id
_entity.type
_entity.pdbx_description
1 polymer ?
#
loop_
_entity_poly.entity_id
_entity_poly.type
_entity_poly.pdbx_seq_one_letter_code
_entity_poly.pdbx_strand_id
1 'polypeptide(L)'
;GADIPDKRLFLRNIGATNSTTMSFSGGTGWFRLATVTMPQASSVVYISLIGGAGYNVNSPMQAGISELVLRAGNGNPKDLTGALWRRTSVGFTNFAWVNTSGDTYDVYVEIGNYATGVNIQWDYTSNASVTIHTSPTYTANKPTGLTDGTVYVIYSSHIKPTAADLGLSDASGYVGRLVNTRVFTSSGTYTPTPGTKRIRVTITGGGGGGGGCKAISNNETFFGAGGGAGGTVITILTPIQNSYPVTIGAGGAGGVGATNGLKGGDSSFGSVIAPGGEGGGKVGVTNTNGGNGGVPNIGDIRITGGDGGDGQSGNISVSGEGGTSYWGGGGRAGAGGGVRGRAFGSGGGGAYDAGYSGTSMTGGKGADGVCIIEEFA
;
A
#
# COMPACT_ATOMS: atom_id res chain seq x y z
N GLY A 1 16.60 -50.86 -36.66
CA GLY A 1 15.44 -50.23 -36.03
C GLY A 1 14.10 -50.54 -36.67
N ALA A 2 14.03 -50.86 -37.97
CA ALA A 2 12.78 -51.17 -38.65
C ALA A 2 12.28 -52.62 -38.35
N ASP A 3 13.12 -53.44 -37.83
CA ASP A 3 12.94 -54.85 -37.50
C ASP A 3 12.45 -55.11 -36.06
N ILE A 4 12.26 -54.09 -35.29
CA ILE A 4 11.72 -54.18 -33.92
C ILE A 4 10.17 -54.01 -33.98
N PRO A 5 9.39 -55.10 -33.82
CA PRO A 5 7.93 -55.06 -33.99
C PRO A 5 7.22 -54.14 -32.95
N ASP A 6 7.71 -54.15 -31.72
CA ASP A 6 7.23 -53.28 -30.64
C ASP A 6 8.42 -52.52 -30.04
N LYS A 7 8.66 -51.35 -30.58
CA LYS A 7 9.75 -50.45 -30.14
C LYS A 7 9.59 -50.05 -28.67
N ARG A 8 8.38 -49.91 -28.16
CA ARG A 8 8.12 -49.54 -26.79
C ARG A 8 8.43 -50.66 -25.81
N LEU A 9 7.99 -51.86 -26.10
CA LEU A 9 8.32 -53.01 -25.27
C LEU A 9 9.84 -53.26 -25.27
N PHE A 10 10.50 -53.07 -26.42
CA PHE A 10 11.95 -53.13 -26.52
C PHE A 10 12.63 -52.09 -25.63
N LEU A 11 12.23 -50.80 -25.70
CA LEU A 11 12.79 -49.75 -24.87
C LEU A 11 12.59 -50.03 -23.37
N ARG A 12 11.41 -50.53 -22.98
CA ARG A 12 11.16 -50.97 -21.60
C ARG A 12 12.09 -52.09 -21.14
N ASN A 13 12.23 -53.09 -21.97
CA ASN A 13 13.04 -54.26 -21.64
C ASN A 13 14.52 -53.94 -21.49
N ILE A 14 15.01 -52.91 -22.18
CA ILE A 14 16.40 -52.46 -22.07
C ILE A 14 16.57 -51.27 -21.10
N GLY A 15 15.47 -50.83 -20.43
CA GLY A 15 15.49 -49.68 -19.50
C GLY A 15 15.73 -48.32 -20.16
N ALA A 16 15.44 -48.17 -21.46
CA ALA A 16 15.60 -46.91 -22.17
C ALA A 16 14.35 -46.05 -22.08
N THR A 17 14.53 -44.72 -22.12
CA THR A 17 13.47 -43.73 -22.11
C THR A 17 13.23 -43.16 -23.50
N ASN A 18 11.97 -42.94 -23.90
CA ASN A 18 11.67 -42.17 -25.10
C ASN A 18 12.22 -40.75 -24.92
N SER A 19 13.02 -40.29 -25.87
CA SER A 19 13.56 -38.93 -25.82
C SER A 19 13.86 -38.35 -27.18
N THR A 20 13.82 -37.01 -27.27
CA THR A 20 14.26 -36.29 -28.46
C THR A 20 14.82 -34.93 -28.03
N THR A 21 15.75 -34.41 -28.85
CA THR A 21 16.20 -33.04 -28.70
C THR A 21 15.48 -32.17 -29.73
N MET A 22 14.91 -31.05 -29.29
CA MET A 22 14.18 -30.15 -30.15
C MET A 22 14.37 -28.68 -29.74
N SER A 23 13.93 -27.77 -30.61
CA SER A 23 13.97 -26.35 -30.35
C SER A 23 12.58 -25.74 -30.55
N PHE A 24 12.22 -24.79 -29.69
CA PHE A 24 11.03 -23.98 -29.82
C PHE A 24 11.47 -22.67 -30.47
N SER A 25 11.17 -22.50 -31.75
CA SER A 25 11.55 -21.32 -32.52
C SER A 25 10.50 -20.24 -32.45
N GLY A 26 10.94 -18.99 -32.32
CA GLY A 26 10.10 -17.81 -32.14
C GLY A 26 10.38 -17.09 -30.83
N GLY A 27 9.51 -16.18 -30.44
CA GLY A 27 9.57 -15.49 -29.16
C GLY A 27 9.01 -16.35 -28.02
N THR A 28 8.81 -15.71 -26.88
CA THR A 28 7.97 -16.26 -25.80
C THR A 28 6.55 -16.48 -26.32
N GLY A 29 6.00 -17.66 -26.15
CA GLY A 29 4.65 -17.96 -26.61
C GLY A 29 4.26 -19.43 -26.51
N TRP A 30 3.22 -19.80 -27.25
CA TRP A 30 2.58 -21.10 -27.20
C TRP A 30 2.96 -21.97 -28.39
N PHE A 31 3.14 -23.27 -28.10
CA PHE A 31 3.54 -24.26 -29.09
C PHE A 31 2.73 -25.53 -28.93
N ARG A 32 2.28 -26.13 -30.04
CA ARG A 32 1.69 -27.47 -30.03
C ARG A 32 2.79 -28.51 -29.85
N LEU A 33 2.97 -28.98 -28.60
CA LEU A 33 4.06 -29.88 -28.21
C LEU A 33 3.81 -31.31 -28.68
N ALA A 34 2.59 -31.79 -28.46
CA ALA A 34 2.30 -33.21 -28.68
C ALA A 34 0.85 -33.41 -29.11
N THR A 35 0.63 -34.53 -29.82
CA THR A 35 -0.69 -35.15 -29.97
C THR A 35 -0.70 -36.43 -29.16
N VAL A 36 -1.68 -36.60 -28.28
CA VAL A 36 -1.81 -37.74 -27.40
C VAL A 36 -3.15 -38.46 -27.65
N THR A 37 -3.15 -39.79 -27.69
CA THR A 37 -4.38 -40.58 -27.64
C THR A 37 -4.48 -41.17 -26.24
N MET A 38 -5.52 -40.79 -25.52
CA MET A 38 -5.70 -41.12 -24.11
C MET A 38 -7.10 -41.70 -23.88
N PRO A 39 -7.27 -43.02 -24.03
CA PRO A 39 -8.53 -43.65 -23.74
C PRO A 39 -9.06 -43.34 -22.32
N GLN A 40 -10.35 -43.10 -22.22
CA GLN A 40 -11.05 -42.84 -20.96
C GLN A 40 -11.18 -44.10 -20.09
N ALA A 41 -10.11 -44.88 -20.05
CA ALA A 41 -9.95 -46.08 -19.25
C ALA A 41 -8.69 -46.00 -18.41
N SER A 42 -8.54 -44.84 -17.73
CA SER A 42 -7.41 -44.53 -16.81
C SER A 42 -6.04 -44.53 -17.50
N SER A 43 -5.93 -43.90 -18.67
CA SER A 43 -4.66 -43.69 -19.33
C SER A 43 -3.89 -42.51 -18.70
N VAL A 44 -2.56 -42.58 -18.73
CA VAL A 44 -1.63 -41.55 -18.22
C VAL A 44 -0.57 -41.26 -19.26
N VAL A 45 -0.18 -40.01 -19.42
CA VAL A 45 0.94 -39.52 -20.20
C VAL A 45 1.81 -38.66 -19.33
N TYR A 46 3.12 -38.89 -19.36
CA TYR A 46 4.17 -38.08 -18.73
C TYR A 46 5.07 -37.49 -19.78
N ILE A 47 5.34 -36.18 -19.71
CA ILE A 47 6.31 -35.50 -20.59
C ILE A 47 7.17 -34.59 -19.71
N SER A 48 8.51 -34.72 -19.84
CA SER A 48 9.44 -33.83 -19.16
C SER A 48 10.28 -33.02 -20.14
N LEU A 49 10.55 -31.78 -19.77
CA LEU A 49 11.56 -30.95 -20.39
C LEU A 49 12.79 -30.90 -19.49
N ILE A 50 13.95 -31.18 -20.05
CA ILE A 50 15.22 -31.17 -19.34
C ILE A 50 16.20 -30.29 -20.10
N GLY A 51 16.71 -29.26 -19.45
CA GLY A 51 17.76 -28.40 -19.98
C GLY A 51 17.35 -27.52 -21.15
N GLY A 52 18.34 -27.03 -21.80
CA GLY A 52 18.34 -26.25 -23.02
C GLY A 52 19.76 -25.88 -23.36
N ALA A 53 20.16 -26.04 -24.61
CA ALA A 53 21.50 -25.69 -25.04
C ALA A 53 21.50 -24.25 -25.54
N GLY A 54 21.99 -23.32 -24.72
CA GLY A 54 22.27 -21.95 -25.16
C GLY A 54 23.72 -21.75 -25.57
N TYR A 55 24.03 -20.71 -26.30
CA TYR A 55 25.40 -20.41 -26.69
C TYR A 55 26.28 -19.93 -25.51
N ASN A 56 25.68 -19.31 -24.52
CA ASN A 56 26.36 -18.77 -23.34
C ASN A 56 25.84 -19.44 -22.06
N VAL A 57 26.70 -19.56 -21.06
CA VAL A 57 26.35 -20.15 -19.75
C VAL A 57 25.12 -19.52 -19.08
N ASN A 58 24.84 -18.25 -19.32
CA ASN A 58 23.71 -17.54 -18.75
C ASN A 58 22.53 -17.40 -19.73
N SER A 59 22.49 -18.22 -20.79
CA SER A 59 21.36 -18.14 -21.74
C SER A 59 20.04 -18.52 -21.06
N PRO A 60 18.94 -17.87 -21.42
CA PRO A 60 17.61 -18.27 -21.00
C PRO A 60 17.35 -19.74 -21.31
N MET A 61 16.56 -20.41 -20.50
CA MET A 61 16.19 -21.82 -20.65
C MET A 61 17.28 -22.85 -20.35
N GLN A 62 18.51 -22.45 -20.01
CA GLN A 62 19.52 -23.40 -19.56
C GLN A 62 19.15 -24.00 -18.19
N ALA A 63 19.45 -25.29 -18.02
CA ALA A 63 19.14 -26.06 -16.82
C ALA A 63 17.66 -26.00 -16.39
N GLY A 64 16.73 -25.72 -17.31
CA GLY A 64 15.32 -25.78 -17.07
C GLY A 64 14.80 -27.18 -16.81
N ILE A 65 13.92 -27.38 -15.85
CA ILE A 65 13.24 -28.66 -15.59
C ILE A 65 11.75 -28.38 -15.39
N SER A 66 10.92 -29.10 -16.18
CA SER A 66 9.47 -29.10 -16.08
C SER A 66 8.92 -30.50 -16.32
N GLU A 67 7.88 -30.86 -15.60
CA GLU A 67 7.23 -32.18 -15.70
C GLU A 67 5.73 -31.99 -15.90
N LEU A 68 5.21 -32.55 -16.97
CA LEU A 68 3.80 -32.52 -17.35
C LEU A 68 3.20 -33.92 -17.21
N VAL A 69 2.13 -34.01 -16.46
CA VAL A 69 1.35 -35.23 -16.30
C VAL A 69 -0.07 -35.00 -16.79
N LEU A 70 -0.52 -35.85 -17.70
CA LEU A 70 -1.90 -35.89 -18.18
C LEU A 70 -2.53 -37.21 -17.77
N ARG A 71 -3.78 -37.15 -17.33
CA ARG A 71 -4.58 -38.33 -16.95
C ARG A 71 -5.96 -38.26 -17.56
N ALA A 72 -6.39 -39.33 -18.20
CA ALA A 72 -7.78 -39.55 -18.56
C ALA A 72 -8.50 -40.35 -17.46
N GLY A 73 -9.77 -40.07 -17.25
CA GLY A 73 -10.61 -40.75 -16.28
C GLY A 73 -11.36 -41.95 -16.87
N ASN A 74 -12.64 -42.06 -16.52
CA ASN A 74 -13.58 -43.11 -16.96
C ASN A 74 -14.60 -42.62 -18.02
N GLY A 75 -14.41 -41.41 -18.55
CA GLY A 75 -15.28 -40.81 -19.56
C GLY A 75 -16.53 -40.10 -19.02
N ASN A 76 -16.66 -39.95 -17.69
CA ASN A 76 -17.78 -39.23 -17.07
C ASN A 76 -17.28 -38.22 -15.98
N PRO A 77 -17.13 -36.95 -16.32
CA PRO A 77 -17.17 -36.40 -17.68
C PRO A 77 -15.96 -36.85 -18.52
N LYS A 78 -16.12 -36.83 -19.84
CA LYS A 78 -15.04 -37.07 -20.77
C LYS A 78 -14.14 -35.83 -20.83
N ASP A 79 -12.91 -35.93 -20.41
CA ASP A 79 -11.83 -34.95 -20.59
C ASP A 79 -10.54 -35.48 -19.95
N LEU A 80 -9.50 -34.63 -19.93
CA LEU A 80 -8.24 -34.87 -19.25
C LEU A 80 -8.18 -34.04 -17.94
N THR A 81 -7.37 -34.53 -17.03
CA THR A 81 -6.81 -33.75 -15.93
C THR A 81 -5.32 -33.62 -16.16
N GLY A 82 -4.78 -32.39 -16.06
CA GLY A 82 -3.37 -32.13 -16.31
C GLY A 82 -2.73 -31.33 -15.18
N ALA A 83 -1.48 -31.65 -14.90
CA ALA A 83 -0.64 -30.94 -13.95
C ALA A 83 0.75 -30.70 -14.55
N LEU A 84 1.24 -29.47 -14.45
CA LEU A 84 2.60 -29.06 -14.80
C LEU A 84 3.37 -28.70 -13.53
N TRP A 85 4.47 -29.38 -13.27
CA TRP A 85 5.37 -29.11 -12.17
C TRP A 85 6.57 -28.30 -12.67
N ARG A 86 6.67 -27.06 -12.24
CA ARG A 86 7.78 -26.16 -12.56
C ARG A 86 8.83 -26.23 -11.44
N ARG A 87 9.93 -26.95 -11.72
CA ARG A 87 11.05 -27.09 -10.77
C ARG A 87 12.05 -25.94 -10.85
N THR A 88 12.05 -25.22 -11.99
CA THR A 88 12.90 -24.05 -12.23
C THR A 88 12.04 -22.88 -12.75
N SER A 89 12.59 -21.66 -12.71
CA SER A 89 11.93 -20.47 -13.27
C SER A 89 11.81 -20.51 -14.80
N VAL A 90 12.65 -21.32 -15.46
CA VAL A 90 12.66 -21.54 -16.91
C VAL A 90 12.11 -22.94 -17.22
N GLY A 91 11.81 -23.20 -18.49
CA GLY A 91 11.11 -24.40 -18.94
C GLY A 91 9.69 -24.08 -19.38
N PHE A 92 8.80 -25.05 -19.33
CA PHE A 92 7.39 -24.79 -19.57
C PHE A 92 6.82 -23.89 -18.48
N THR A 93 6.15 -22.81 -18.87
CA THR A 93 5.54 -21.86 -17.95
C THR A 93 4.05 -22.10 -17.77
N ASN A 94 3.42 -22.70 -18.78
CA ASN A 94 2.00 -23.04 -18.77
C ASN A 94 1.71 -24.16 -19.77
N PHE A 95 0.52 -24.76 -19.70
CA PHE A 95 0.05 -25.74 -20.66
C PHE A 95 -1.47 -25.78 -20.73
N ALA A 96 -1.96 -26.28 -21.84
CA ALA A 96 -3.39 -26.46 -22.10
C ALA A 96 -3.59 -27.55 -23.15
N TRP A 97 -4.80 -28.05 -23.30
CA TRP A 97 -5.13 -29.06 -24.32
C TRP A 97 -6.46 -28.79 -24.97
N VAL A 98 -6.70 -29.46 -26.08
CA VAL A 98 -8.00 -29.50 -26.77
C VAL A 98 -8.26 -30.89 -27.28
N ASN A 99 -9.48 -31.37 -27.12
CA ASN A 99 -9.91 -32.62 -27.77
C ASN A 99 -10.07 -32.37 -29.28
N THR A 100 -9.42 -33.17 -30.09
CA THR A 100 -9.49 -33.07 -31.55
C THR A 100 -10.42 -34.10 -32.18
N SER A 101 -10.44 -35.34 -31.67
CA SER A 101 -11.39 -36.38 -32.09
C SER A 101 -11.31 -37.58 -31.15
N GLY A 102 -12.45 -38.19 -30.83
CA GLY A 102 -12.45 -39.36 -29.95
C GLY A 102 -11.68 -39.15 -28.67
N ASP A 103 -10.67 -39.98 -28.39
CA ASP A 103 -9.79 -39.90 -27.24
C ASP A 103 -8.43 -39.20 -27.58
N THR A 104 -8.39 -38.47 -28.70
CA THR A 104 -7.18 -37.78 -29.16
C THR A 104 -7.25 -36.29 -28.78
N TYR A 105 -6.12 -35.81 -28.28
CA TYR A 105 -5.97 -34.43 -27.79
C TYR A 105 -4.68 -33.83 -28.32
N ASP A 106 -4.72 -32.53 -28.68
CA ASP A 106 -3.51 -31.74 -28.91
C ASP A 106 -3.14 -31.03 -27.60
N VAL A 107 -1.86 -31.15 -27.24
CA VAL A 107 -1.29 -30.55 -26.03
C VAL A 107 -0.40 -29.38 -26.42
N TYR A 108 -0.70 -28.24 -25.84
CA TYR A 108 0.03 -26.98 -26.03
C TYR A 108 0.77 -26.61 -24.76
N VAL A 109 1.96 -26.04 -24.95
CA VAL A 109 2.79 -25.52 -23.85
C VAL A 109 3.20 -24.09 -24.15
N GLU A 110 3.32 -23.29 -23.10
CA GLU A 110 3.94 -21.99 -23.16
C GLU A 110 5.40 -22.12 -22.71
N ILE A 111 6.32 -21.50 -23.46
CA ILE A 111 7.75 -21.52 -23.15
C ILE A 111 8.38 -20.17 -23.52
N GLY A 112 9.42 -19.81 -22.78
CA GLY A 112 10.14 -18.55 -22.98
C GLY A 112 11.02 -18.53 -24.22
N ASN A 113 11.53 -17.34 -24.52
CA ASN A 113 12.41 -17.06 -25.62
C ASN A 113 13.73 -17.87 -25.55
N TYR A 114 14.35 -18.16 -26.69
CA TYR A 114 15.61 -18.90 -26.84
C TYR A 114 15.59 -20.34 -26.29
N ALA A 115 14.47 -21.02 -26.33
CA ALA A 115 14.34 -22.41 -25.91
C ALA A 115 14.91 -23.38 -26.99
N THR A 116 16.21 -23.40 -27.16
CA THR A 116 16.90 -24.18 -28.16
C THR A 116 17.59 -25.42 -27.56
N GLY A 117 17.62 -26.54 -28.30
CA GLY A 117 18.31 -27.74 -27.91
C GLY A 117 17.81 -28.33 -26.59
N VAL A 118 16.53 -28.26 -26.32
CA VAL A 118 15.93 -28.85 -25.12
C VAL A 118 15.71 -30.32 -25.31
N ASN A 119 15.94 -31.14 -24.29
CA ASN A 119 15.65 -32.54 -24.28
C ASN A 119 14.23 -32.78 -23.77
N ILE A 120 13.40 -33.41 -24.59
CA ILE A 120 12.04 -33.83 -24.21
C ILE A 120 12.09 -35.35 -24.00
N GLN A 121 11.63 -35.79 -22.83
CA GLN A 121 11.46 -37.19 -22.48
C GLN A 121 9.99 -37.47 -22.21
N TRP A 122 9.51 -38.67 -22.56
CA TRP A 122 8.12 -39.02 -22.30
C TRP A 122 7.91 -40.49 -22.04
N ASP A 123 6.88 -40.79 -21.27
CA ASP A 123 6.36 -42.13 -21.05
C ASP A 123 4.83 -42.11 -20.95
N TYR A 124 4.18 -43.26 -21.06
CA TYR A 124 2.71 -43.36 -21.08
C TYR A 124 2.24 -44.79 -20.79
N THR A 125 1.01 -44.94 -20.32
CA THR A 125 0.37 -46.23 -20.07
C THR A 125 0.19 -47.03 -21.36
N SER A 126 0.11 -48.38 -21.25
CA SER A 126 0.07 -49.29 -22.41
C SER A 126 -1.11 -49.01 -23.38
N ASN A 127 -2.19 -48.42 -22.91
CA ASN A 127 -3.34 -48.08 -23.71
C ASN A 127 -3.31 -46.68 -24.33
N ALA A 128 -2.28 -45.88 -24.03
CA ALA A 128 -2.11 -44.54 -24.58
C ALA A 128 -1.06 -44.48 -25.69
N SER A 129 -1.01 -43.36 -26.41
CA SER A 129 0.09 -43.06 -27.35
C SER A 129 0.43 -41.59 -27.33
N VAL A 130 1.70 -41.27 -27.65
CA VAL A 130 2.21 -39.88 -27.69
C VAL A 130 2.99 -39.69 -28.98
N THR A 131 2.69 -38.61 -29.69
CA THR A 131 3.47 -38.12 -30.83
C THR A 131 4.01 -36.73 -30.44
N ILE A 132 5.32 -36.59 -30.27
CA ILE A 132 5.94 -35.30 -30.03
C ILE A 132 6.16 -34.58 -31.38
N HIS A 133 5.76 -33.29 -31.43
CA HIS A 133 5.97 -32.44 -32.60
C HIS A 133 7.35 -31.79 -32.50
N THR A 134 8.35 -32.34 -33.17
CA THR A 134 9.76 -31.86 -33.10
C THR A 134 10.00 -30.52 -33.78
N SER A 135 9.03 -30.04 -34.58
CA SER A 135 8.99 -28.71 -35.19
C SER A 135 7.65 -28.07 -34.85
N PRO A 136 7.44 -27.69 -33.60
CA PRO A 136 6.12 -27.24 -33.12
C PRO A 136 5.74 -25.88 -33.71
N THR A 137 4.45 -25.71 -34.03
CA THR A 137 3.90 -24.45 -34.52
C THR A 137 3.87 -23.41 -33.42
N TYR A 138 4.43 -22.25 -33.68
CA TYR A 138 4.44 -21.09 -32.77
C TYR A 138 3.20 -20.23 -32.90
N THR A 139 2.67 -19.74 -31.77
CA THR A 139 1.71 -18.64 -31.67
C THR A 139 2.09 -17.73 -30.53
N ALA A 140 2.06 -16.40 -30.75
CA ALA A 140 2.40 -15.43 -29.73
C ALA A 140 1.39 -15.43 -28.56
N ASN A 141 0.13 -15.66 -28.88
CA ASN A 141 -0.96 -15.73 -27.92
C ASN A 141 -1.48 -17.16 -27.77
N LYS A 142 -2.04 -17.46 -26.61
CA LYS A 142 -2.70 -18.74 -26.38
C LYS A 142 -3.81 -18.96 -27.41
N PRO A 143 -3.83 -20.10 -28.13
CA PRO A 143 -4.96 -20.44 -29.00
C PRO A 143 -6.28 -20.50 -28.24
N THR A 144 -7.34 -20.09 -28.93
CA THR A 144 -8.71 -20.13 -28.33
C THR A 144 -9.24 -21.56 -28.23
N GLY A 145 -10.14 -21.79 -27.29
CA GLY A 145 -10.81 -23.08 -27.12
C GLY A 145 -10.00 -24.15 -26.40
N LEU A 146 -8.86 -23.81 -25.84
CA LEU A 146 -8.06 -24.74 -25.04
C LEU A 146 -8.57 -24.81 -23.60
N THR A 147 -8.50 -25.99 -23.00
CA THR A 147 -8.71 -26.22 -21.56
C THR A 147 -7.37 -26.07 -20.84
N ASP A 148 -7.36 -25.24 -19.78
CA ASP A 148 -6.16 -25.01 -18.97
C ASP A 148 -5.92 -26.14 -17.97
N GLY A 149 -4.64 -26.47 -17.79
CA GLY A 149 -4.21 -27.37 -16.71
C GLY A 149 -3.74 -26.62 -15.47
N THR A 150 -3.52 -27.36 -14.40
CA THR A 150 -2.99 -26.81 -13.14
C THR A 150 -1.48 -26.71 -13.20
N VAL A 151 -0.94 -25.53 -12.88
CA VAL A 151 0.50 -25.30 -12.82
C VAL A 151 0.92 -25.21 -11.35
N TYR A 152 1.87 -26.07 -10.97
CA TYR A 152 2.51 -26.07 -9.67
C TYR A 152 3.89 -25.43 -9.75
N VAL A 153 4.14 -24.38 -8.95
CA VAL A 153 5.43 -23.72 -8.82
C VAL A 153 6.08 -24.17 -7.52
N ILE A 154 7.32 -24.68 -7.61
CA ILE A 154 8.10 -25.03 -6.42
C ILE A 154 8.89 -23.81 -5.99
N TYR A 155 8.52 -23.23 -4.85
CA TYR A 155 9.19 -22.07 -4.28
C TYR A 155 10.57 -22.45 -3.70
N SER A 156 11.52 -21.54 -3.85
CA SER A 156 12.89 -21.70 -3.40
C SER A 156 13.52 -20.33 -3.06
N SER A 157 14.79 -20.32 -2.67
CA SER A 157 15.55 -19.06 -2.54
C SER A 157 15.63 -18.25 -3.85
N HIS A 158 15.48 -18.92 -5.00
CA HIS A 158 15.52 -18.30 -6.33
C HIS A 158 14.14 -18.07 -6.95
N ILE A 159 13.13 -18.80 -6.52
CA ILE A 159 11.73 -18.64 -6.94
C ILE A 159 10.94 -18.33 -5.68
N LYS A 160 10.84 -17.04 -5.36
CA LYS A 160 10.12 -16.57 -4.16
C LYS A 160 8.63 -16.40 -4.48
N PRO A 161 7.74 -16.75 -3.53
CA PRO A 161 6.33 -16.43 -3.69
C PRO A 161 6.11 -14.91 -3.71
N THR A 162 5.11 -14.48 -4.44
CA THR A 162 4.61 -13.10 -4.37
C THR A 162 3.67 -12.94 -3.18
N ALA A 163 3.36 -11.69 -2.82
CA ALA A 163 2.36 -11.41 -1.79
C ALA A 163 0.97 -11.98 -2.17
N ALA A 164 0.63 -11.99 -3.47
CA ALA A 164 -0.61 -12.57 -3.97
C ALA A 164 -0.64 -14.10 -3.79
N ASP A 165 0.46 -14.80 -4.07
CA ASP A 165 0.56 -16.25 -3.88
C ASP A 165 0.35 -16.66 -2.42
N LEU A 166 0.72 -15.79 -1.48
CA LEU A 166 0.56 -15.99 -0.05
C LEU A 166 -0.78 -15.47 0.50
N GLY A 167 -1.64 -14.91 -0.35
CA GLY A 167 -2.90 -14.28 0.06
C GLY A 167 -2.70 -13.03 0.91
N LEU A 168 -1.55 -12.39 0.83
CA LEU A 168 -1.19 -11.20 1.62
C LEU A 168 -1.51 -9.88 0.92
N SER A 169 -2.05 -9.91 -0.30
CA SER A 169 -2.43 -8.72 -1.05
C SER A 169 -3.90 -8.75 -1.44
N ASP A 170 -4.52 -7.57 -1.58
CA ASP A 170 -5.83 -7.43 -2.23
C ASP A 170 -5.71 -7.50 -3.77
N ALA A 171 -6.84 -7.41 -4.47
CA ALA A 171 -6.89 -7.46 -5.94
C ALA A 171 -6.10 -6.33 -6.64
N SER A 172 -5.77 -5.25 -5.94
CA SER A 172 -4.93 -4.14 -6.43
C SER A 172 -3.44 -4.34 -6.19
N GLY A 173 -3.04 -5.43 -5.49
CA GLY A 173 -1.69 -5.71 -5.06
C GLY A 173 -1.27 -4.95 -3.79
N TYR A 174 -2.22 -4.37 -3.07
CA TYR A 174 -1.96 -3.69 -1.79
C TYR A 174 -1.72 -4.71 -0.67
N VAL A 175 -0.60 -4.56 0.03
CA VAL A 175 -0.18 -5.47 1.12
C VAL A 175 -0.22 -4.80 2.51
N GLY A 176 -0.50 -3.50 2.58
CA GLY A 176 -0.55 -2.75 3.84
C GLY A 176 0.80 -2.48 4.49
N ARG A 177 1.89 -2.65 3.76
CA ARG A 177 3.24 -2.39 4.28
C ARG A 177 3.53 -0.89 4.35
N LEU A 178 3.93 -0.39 5.53
CA LEU A 178 4.43 0.98 5.66
C LEU A 178 5.71 1.15 4.83
N VAL A 179 5.67 2.08 3.88
CA VAL A 179 6.78 2.39 2.97
C VAL A 179 7.60 3.54 3.51
N ASN A 180 6.93 4.60 3.97
CA ASN A 180 7.57 5.84 4.41
C ASN A 180 6.65 6.63 5.33
N THR A 181 7.22 7.58 6.08
CA THR A 181 6.50 8.58 6.86
C THR A 181 7.06 9.97 6.54
N ARG A 182 6.18 10.89 6.17
CA ARG A 182 6.51 12.28 5.88
C ARG A 182 5.91 13.19 6.95
N VAL A 183 6.70 14.17 7.41
CA VAL A 183 6.24 15.16 8.39
C VAL A 183 6.44 16.55 7.82
N PHE A 184 5.37 17.33 7.78
CA PHE A 184 5.37 18.73 7.37
C PHE A 184 5.11 19.62 8.59
N THR A 185 6.08 20.44 8.96
CA THR A 185 5.97 21.50 9.96
C THR A 185 5.91 22.88 9.32
N SER A 186 6.01 22.96 7.99
CA SER A 186 5.84 24.13 7.15
C SER A 186 5.11 23.75 5.86
N SER A 187 4.47 24.72 5.22
CA SER A 187 3.76 24.52 3.96
C SER A 187 4.69 24.06 2.83
N GLY A 188 4.19 23.22 1.93
CA GLY A 188 4.95 22.67 0.82
C GLY A 188 4.11 21.81 -0.09
N THR A 189 4.76 20.94 -0.85
CA THR A 189 4.09 19.97 -1.74
C THR A 189 4.51 18.57 -1.32
N TYR A 190 3.52 17.71 -1.12
CA TYR A 190 3.75 16.27 -0.92
C TYR A 190 3.70 15.54 -2.26
N THR A 191 4.71 14.71 -2.50
CA THR A 191 4.78 13.77 -3.62
C THR A 191 4.97 12.37 -3.06
N PRO A 192 4.07 11.40 -3.37
CA PRO A 192 4.17 10.04 -2.87
C PRO A 192 5.48 9.35 -3.29
N THR A 193 6.01 8.50 -2.42
CA THR A 193 7.10 7.59 -2.76
C THR A 193 6.63 6.60 -3.83
N PRO A 194 7.44 6.27 -4.86
CA PRO A 194 7.07 5.28 -5.85
C PRO A 194 6.62 3.96 -5.23
N GLY A 195 5.50 3.42 -5.70
CA GLY A 195 4.91 2.18 -5.19
C GLY A 195 3.89 2.36 -4.06
N THR A 196 3.70 3.58 -3.56
CA THR A 196 2.66 3.88 -2.57
C THR A 196 1.27 3.66 -3.18
N LYS A 197 0.40 2.91 -2.49
CA LYS A 197 -0.97 2.59 -2.90
C LYS A 197 -2.02 3.36 -2.10
N ARG A 198 -1.77 3.56 -0.82
CA ARG A 198 -2.64 4.30 0.12
C ARG A 198 -1.80 5.21 0.99
N ILE A 199 -2.40 6.30 1.44
CA ILE A 199 -1.80 7.18 2.44
C ILE A 199 -2.79 7.41 3.58
N ARG A 200 -2.25 7.47 4.79
CA ARG A 200 -2.97 7.94 5.97
C ARG A 200 -2.44 9.33 6.31
N VAL A 201 -3.32 10.32 6.31
CA VAL A 201 -3.00 11.71 6.60
C VAL A 201 -3.53 12.05 7.99
N THR A 202 -2.64 12.54 8.86
CA THR A 202 -2.99 13.14 10.16
C THR A 202 -2.58 14.60 10.11
N ILE A 203 -3.57 15.49 10.09
CA ILE A 203 -3.34 16.94 9.94
C ILE A 203 -4.04 17.73 11.04
N THR A 204 -3.34 18.73 11.59
CA THR A 204 -3.82 19.56 12.70
C THR A 204 -3.65 21.03 12.35
N GLY A 205 -4.67 21.86 12.63
CA GLY A 205 -4.64 23.30 12.46
C GLY A 205 -3.77 24.00 13.51
N GLY A 206 -3.43 25.25 13.29
CA GLY A 206 -2.72 26.08 14.25
C GLY A 206 -3.57 26.39 15.48
N GLY A 207 -3.00 26.45 16.66
CA GLY A 207 -3.68 26.91 17.88
C GLY A 207 -3.88 28.41 17.91
N GLY A 208 -4.95 28.87 18.58
CA GLY A 208 -5.19 30.29 18.84
C GLY A 208 -4.23 30.87 19.87
N GLY A 209 -3.96 32.17 19.79
CA GLY A 209 -3.17 32.90 20.79
C GLY A 209 -4.02 33.19 22.03
N GLY A 210 -3.39 33.27 23.19
CA GLY A 210 -4.04 33.72 24.42
C GLY A 210 -4.31 35.24 24.44
N GLY A 211 -5.30 35.69 25.18
CA GLY A 211 -5.58 37.10 25.40
C GLY A 211 -4.50 37.79 26.22
N GLY A 212 -4.20 39.03 25.88
CA GLY A 212 -3.34 39.88 26.66
C GLY A 212 -4.09 40.59 27.78
N CYS A 213 -3.41 41.38 28.59
CA CYS A 213 -4.05 42.25 29.59
C CYS A 213 -3.29 43.56 29.78
N LYS A 214 -4.00 44.57 30.14
CA LYS A 214 -3.50 45.87 30.61
C LYS A 214 -4.60 46.57 31.34
N ALA A 215 -4.50 46.74 32.64
CA ALA A 215 -5.48 47.45 33.44
C ALA A 215 -4.90 48.76 33.87
N ILE A 216 -5.52 49.85 33.48
CA ILE A 216 -5.18 51.22 33.87
C ILE A 216 -6.21 51.75 34.88
N SER A 217 -7.40 51.16 34.94
CA SER A 217 -8.50 51.52 35.84
C SER A 217 -9.23 50.25 36.30
N ASN A 218 -10.11 50.43 37.31
CA ASN A 218 -10.92 49.33 37.84
C ASN A 218 -11.90 48.68 36.82
N ASN A 219 -12.05 49.29 35.67
CA ASN A 219 -12.91 48.78 34.59
C ASN A 219 -12.16 47.99 33.52
N GLU A 220 -10.88 47.75 33.72
CA GLU A 220 -10.02 47.02 32.77
C GLU A 220 -9.57 45.69 33.31
N THR A 221 -9.18 44.79 32.40
CA THR A 221 -8.85 43.41 32.71
C THR A 221 -7.40 43.24 33.12
N PHE A 222 -7.15 42.59 34.25
CA PHE A 222 -5.84 42.16 34.72
C PHE A 222 -5.46 40.75 34.24
N PHE A 223 -6.32 40.12 33.45
CA PHE A 223 -6.16 38.72 33.01
C PHE A 223 -6.73 38.55 31.61
N GLY A 224 -6.10 37.66 30.81
CA GLY A 224 -6.57 37.21 29.51
C GLY A 224 -7.01 35.74 29.56
N ALA A 225 -7.86 35.32 28.64
CA ALA A 225 -8.24 33.93 28.45
C ALA A 225 -7.27 33.16 27.59
N GLY A 226 -7.25 31.85 27.69
CA GLY A 226 -6.47 30.95 26.82
C GLY A 226 -7.01 30.89 25.40
N GLY A 227 -6.15 30.70 24.40
CA GLY A 227 -6.55 30.38 23.04
C GLY A 227 -6.95 28.92 22.88
N GLY A 228 -7.89 28.62 21.99
CA GLY A 228 -8.32 27.27 21.65
C GLY A 228 -7.26 26.51 20.82
N ALA A 229 -7.27 25.22 20.88
CA ALA A 229 -6.38 24.38 20.03
C ALA A 229 -6.96 24.19 18.63
N GLY A 230 -6.12 23.94 17.65
CA GLY A 230 -6.53 23.54 16.30
C GLY A 230 -7.18 22.16 16.28
N GLY A 231 -8.16 21.98 15.40
CA GLY A 231 -8.78 20.69 15.14
C GLY A 231 -7.82 19.74 14.40
N THR A 232 -8.05 18.45 14.57
CA THR A 232 -7.27 17.40 13.89
C THR A 232 -8.16 16.53 13.02
N VAL A 233 -7.66 16.20 11.84
CA VAL A 233 -8.29 15.27 10.90
C VAL A 233 -7.34 14.10 10.67
N ILE A 234 -7.88 12.88 10.72
CA ILE A 234 -7.20 11.67 10.27
C ILE A 234 -8.05 11.07 9.16
N THR A 235 -7.45 10.82 8.00
CA THR A 235 -8.17 10.23 6.86
C THR A 235 -7.25 9.36 6.03
N ILE A 236 -7.85 8.37 5.35
CA ILE A 236 -7.17 7.48 4.42
C ILE A 236 -7.58 7.87 3.00
N LEU A 237 -6.61 8.05 2.12
CA LEU A 237 -6.82 8.40 0.73
C LEU A 237 -6.39 7.25 -0.18
N THR A 238 -7.32 6.85 -1.08
CA THR A 238 -7.11 5.86 -2.13
C THR A 238 -8.18 6.04 -3.22
N PRO A 239 -7.83 6.06 -4.53
CA PRO A 239 -6.46 6.13 -5.06
C PRO A 239 -5.78 7.45 -4.70
N ILE A 240 -4.44 7.45 -4.71
CA ILE A 240 -3.66 8.66 -4.45
C ILE A 240 -3.39 9.44 -5.73
N GLN A 241 -3.23 10.76 -5.60
CA GLN A 241 -2.80 11.64 -6.69
C GLN A 241 -1.27 11.71 -6.75
N ASN A 242 -0.74 12.21 -7.86
CA ASN A 242 0.70 12.38 -8.07
C ASN A 242 1.34 13.40 -7.11
N SER A 243 0.54 14.39 -6.64
CA SER A 243 0.98 15.38 -5.66
C SER A 243 -0.20 16.02 -4.95
N TYR A 244 0.05 16.56 -3.76
CA TYR A 244 -0.91 17.33 -2.97
C TYR A 244 -0.25 18.59 -2.43
N PRO A 245 -0.91 19.76 -2.51
CA PRO A 245 -0.49 20.94 -1.76
C PRO A 245 -0.73 20.68 -0.27
N VAL A 246 0.25 21.05 0.55
CA VAL A 246 0.19 21.00 2.02
C VAL A 246 0.34 22.41 2.55
N THR A 247 -0.66 22.88 3.29
CA THR A 247 -0.61 24.14 4.02
C THR A 247 -0.56 23.84 5.51
N ILE A 248 0.38 24.44 6.22
CA ILE A 248 0.49 24.36 7.67
C ILE A 248 0.07 25.69 8.26
N GLY A 249 -1.02 25.66 9.05
CA GLY A 249 -1.56 26.83 9.72
C GLY A 249 -0.62 27.32 10.81
N ALA A 250 -0.27 28.59 10.78
CA ALA A 250 0.52 29.21 11.83
C ALA A 250 -0.29 29.33 13.12
N GLY A 251 0.36 29.23 14.27
CA GLY A 251 -0.24 29.56 15.55
C GLY A 251 -0.61 31.05 15.62
N GLY A 252 -1.77 31.34 16.17
CA GLY A 252 -2.26 32.72 16.38
C GLY A 252 -1.37 33.48 17.33
N ALA A 253 -1.10 34.74 17.03
CA ALA A 253 -0.33 35.60 17.95
C ALA A 253 -1.13 35.86 19.25
N GLY A 254 -0.44 35.94 20.36
CA GLY A 254 -1.03 36.38 21.62
C GLY A 254 -1.45 37.86 21.57
N GLY A 255 -2.50 38.19 22.26
CA GLY A 255 -2.97 39.59 22.41
C GLY A 255 -1.91 40.43 23.15
N VAL A 256 -1.66 41.62 22.67
CA VAL A 256 -0.71 42.54 23.29
C VAL A 256 -1.50 43.56 24.12
N GLY A 257 -1.19 43.67 25.41
CA GLY A 257 -2.00 44.50 26.31
C GLY A 257 -3.48 44.10 26.30
N ALA A 258 -4.38 45.04 26.46
CA ALA A 258 -5.81 44.75 26.49
C ALA A 258 -6.41 44.37 25.11
N THR A 259 -5.85 43.34 24.45
CA THR A 259 -6.37 42.84 23.18
C THR A 259 -6.57 41.33 23.19
N ASN A 260 -7.49 40.86 22.35
CA ASN A 260 -7.69 39.40 22.14
C ASN A 260 -6.46 38.77 21.49
N GLY A 261 -6.27 37.50 21.77
CA GLY A 261 -5.40 36.64 20.92
C GLY A 261 -6.00 36.48 19.53
N LEU A 262 -5.16 36.17 18.56
CA LEU A 262 -5.57 35.89 17.19
C LEU A 262 -5.89 34.43 16.99
N LYS A 263 -6.79 34.14 16.06
CA LYS A 263 -7.10 32.79 15.60
C LYS A 263 -5.85 32.14 14.99
N GLY A 264 -5.65 30.86 15.22
CA GLY A 264 -4.68 30.05 14.49
C GLY A 264 -5.10 29.82 13.04
N GLY A 265 -4.13 29.59 12.16
CA GLY A 265 -4.37 29.29 10.74
C GLY A 265 -4.93 27.89 10.55
N ASP A 266 -5.73 27.70 9.52
CA ASP A 266 -6.16 26.37 9.09
C ASP A 266 -4.99 25.63 8.41
N SER A 267 -4.87 24.33 8.66
CA SER A 267 -3.97 23.46 7.90
C SER A 267 -4.75 22.69 6.85
N SER A 268 -4.15 22.44 5.68
CA SER A 268 -4.83 21.69 4.63
C SER A 268 -3.89 20.70 3.92
N PHE A 269 -4.47 19.56 3.51
CA PHE A 269 -3.86 18.57 2.63
C PHE A 269 -4.81 18.33 1.45
N GLY A 270 -4.51 18.95 0.31
CA GLY A 270 -5.47 19.00 -0.78
C GLY A 270 -6.79 19.64 -0.31
N SER A 271 -7.88 18.90 -0.41
CA SER A 271 -9.21 19.33 0.03
C SER A 271 -9.52 19.04 1.52
N VAL A 272 -8.65 18.34 2.22
CA VAL A 272 -8.83 18.03 3.65
C VAL A 272 -8.36 19.21 4.47
N ILE A 273 -9.24 19.77 5.31
CA ILE A 273 -8.97 20.96 6.11
C ILE A 273 -9.09 20.64 7.60
N ALA A 274 -8.05 20.97 8.35
CA ALA A 274 -8.03 20.98 9.81
C ALA A 274 -8.06 22.46 10.28
N PRO A 275 -9.18 22.92 10.86
CA PRO A 275 -9.35 24.33 11.22
C PRO A 275 -8.47 24.73 12.41
N GLY A 276 -8.00 25.97 12.41
CA GLY A 276 -7.30 26.58 13.54
C GLY A 276 -8.22 26.87 14.72
N GLY A 277 -7.64 26.91 15.93
CA GLY A 277 -8.35 27.33 17.15
C GLY A 277 -8.53 28.83 17.24
N GLU A 278 -9.57 29.26 17.90
CA GLU A 278 -9.85 30.68 18.12
C GLU A 278 -8.93 31.31 19.17
N GLY A 279 -8.74 32.63 19.09
CA GLY A 279 -7.96 33.36 20.07
C GLY A 279 -8.72 33.55 21.39
N GLY A 280 -7.98 33.58 22.49
CA GLY A 280 -8.53 33.90 23.81
C GLY A 280 -8.93 35.38 23.94
N GLY A 281 -10.02 35.61 24.62
CA GLY A 281 -10.56 36.96 24.82
C GLY A 281 -9.83 37.77 25.89
N LYS A 282 -10.00 39.07 25.82
CA LYS A 282 -9.53 40.02 26.81
C LYS A 282 -10.69 40.79 27.47
N VAL A 283 -11.91 40.62 27.01
CA VAL A 283 -13.03 41.53 27.28
C VAL A 283 -13.82 41.12 28.51
N GLY A 284 -14.06 42.06 29.35
CA GLY A 284 -14.93 42.00 30.51
C GLY A 284 -14.20 42.36 31.80
N VAL A 285 -14.89 43.03 32.69
CA VAL A 285 -14.40 43.38 34.04
C VAL A 285 -14.48 42.20 35.00
N THR A 286 -15.22 41.15 34.63
CA THR A 286 -15.46 39.99 35.48
C THR A 286 -14.91 38.71 34.92
N ASN A 287 -15.10 38.45 33.63
CA ASN A 287 -14.64 37.25 32.94
C ASN A 287 -14.19 37.55 31.54
N THR A 288 -13.24 36.74 31.04
CA THR A 288 -12.84 36.71 29.62
C THR A 288 -13.04 35.31 29.09
N ASN A 289 -13.59 35.16 27.90
CA ASN A 289 -13.88 33.84 27.34
C ASN A 289 -12.65 33.23 26.69
N GLY A 290 -12.43 31.95 26.96
CA GLY A 290 -11.49 31.13 26.24
C GLY A 290 -11.83 31.04 24.75
N GLY A 291 -10.82 30.87 23.92
CA GLY A 291 -11.01 30.61 22.48
C GLY A 291 -11.56 29.21 22.26
N ASN A 292 -12.50 29.04 21.36
CA ASN A 292 -13.03 27.73 20.99
C ASN A 292 -11.98 26.93 20.23
N GLY A 293 -11.96 25.61 20.44
CA GLY A 293 -11.18 24.70 19.65
C GLY A 293 -11.67 24.62 18.19
N GLY A 294 -10.75 24.33 17.27
CA GLY A 294 -11.09 24.12 15.86
C GLY A 294 -11.95 22.87 15.69
N VAL A 295 -13.05 22.96 14.94
CA VAL A 295 -14.01 21.86 14.71
C VAL A 295 -13.92 21.41 13.26
N PRO A 296 -13.28 20.24 12.97
CA PRO A 296 -13.24 19.69 11.62
C PRO A 296 -14.60 19.20 11.14
N ASN A 297 -14.91 19.39 9.86
CA ASN A 297 -16.15 18.93 9.23
C ASN A 297 -15.96 17.90 8.12
N ILE A 298 -14.72 17.61 7.74
CA ILE A 298 -14.33 16.66 6.69
C ILE A 298 -13.29 15.68 7.25
N GLY A 299 -13.33 14.44 6.81
CA GLY A 299 -12.38 13.36 7.14
C GLY A 299 -13.02 12.19 7.86
N ASP A 300 -12.29 11.06 7.89
CA ASP A 300 -12.79 9.81 8.49
C ASP A 300 -12.88 9.92 10.02
N ILE A 301 -11.84 10.48 10.64
CA ILE A 301 -11.79 10.75 12.07
C ILE A 301 -11.59 12.26 12.24
N ARG A 302 -12.49 12.86 12.99
CA ARG A 302 -12.51 14.32 13.23
C ARG A 302 -12.39 14.56 14.73
N ILE A 303 -11.34 15.25 15.13
CA ILE A 303 -11.03 15.52 16.53
C ILE A 303 -11.07 17.02 16.73
N THR A 304 -12.04 17.49 17.51
CA THR A 304 -12.14 18.89 17.90
C THR A 304 -10.95 19.26 18.78
N GLY A 305 -10.36 20.42 18.55
CA GLY A 305 -9.35 20.99 19.46
C GLY A 305 -9.98 21.31 20.81
N GLY A 306 -9.19 21.26 21.88
CA GLY A 306 -9.64 21.70 23.21
C GLY A 306 -9.84 23.20 23.24
N ASP A 307 -10.88 23.65 23.97
CA ASP A 307 -11.12 25.04 24.20
C ASP A 307 -10.04 25.63 25.13
N GLY A 308 -9.74 26.90 24.99
CA GLY A 308 -8.94 27.65 25.96
C GLY A 308 -9.72 27.89 27.25
N GLY A 309 -9.02 27.97 28.37
CA GLY A 309 -9.61 28.30 29.65
C GLY A 309 -10.05 29.76 29.71
N ASP A 310 -11.14 30.01 30.42
CA ASP A 310 -11.60 31.37 30.71
C ASP A 310 -10.63 32.08 31.68
N GLY A 311 -10.53 33.41 31.55
CA GLY A 311 -9.95 34.26 32.57
C GLY A 311 -11.03 34.71 33.55
N GLN A 312 -10.75 34.74 34.84
CA GLN A 312 -11.69 35.10 35.88
C GLN A 312 -11.15 36.17 36.83
N SER A 313 -12.01 37.10 37.21
CA SER A 313 -11.74 38.06 38.28
C SER A 313 -12.28 37.52 39.60
N GLY A 314 -11.75 38.05 40.69
CA GLY A 314 -12.19 37.70 42.04
C GLY A 314 -11.08 37.97 43.07
N ASN A 315 -11.28 37.53 44.29
CA ASN A 315 -10.22 37.60 45.32
C ASN A 315 -8.98 36.85 44.92
N ILE A 316 -9.15 35.85 44.04
CA ILE A 316 -8.05 35.13 43.36
C ILE A 316 -8.36 35.23 41.87
N SER A 317 -7.73 36.16 41.17
CA SER A 317 -7.83 36.27 39.72
C SER A 317 -6.95 35.21 39.04
N VAL A 318 -7.45 34.63 37.95
CA VAL A 318 -6.70 33.65 37.16
C VAL A 318 -6.83 33.97 35.67
N SER A 319 -5.77 33.77 34.92
CA SER A 319 -5.83 33.76 33.46
C SER A 319 -6.09 32.33 32.94
N GLY A 320 -6.60 32.24 31.71
CA GLY A 320 -6.97 30.98 31.12
C GLY A 320 -5.76 30.23 30.53
N GLU A 321 -5.73 28.93 30.70
CA GLU A 321 -4.75 28.06 30.04
C GLU A 321 -5.12 27.86 28.56
N GLY A 322 -4.14 27.65 27.70
CA GLY A 322 -4.35 27.31 26.29
C GLY A 322 -4.97 25.93 26.11
N GLY A 323 -5.83 25.79 25.12
CA GLY A 323 -6.48 24.54 24.76
C GLY A 323 -5.49 23.44 24.37
N THR A 324 -5.80 22.20 24.76
CA THR A 324 -5.03 21.00 24.43
C THR A 324 -5.33 20.52 23.01
N SER A 325 -4.31 20.24 22.22
CA SER A 325 -4.44 19.64 20.90
C SER A 325 -4.39 18.11 20.97
N TYR A 326 -4.59 17.45 19.82
CA TYR A 326 -4.35 16.01 19.67
C TYR A 326 -2.94 15.58 20.12
N TRP A 327 -1.96 16.46 19.99
CA TRP A 327 -0.54 16.19 20.26
C TRP A 327 -0.11 16.52 21.69
N GLY A 328 -0.96 17.22 22.46
CA GLY A 328 -0.63 17.52 23.85
C GLY A 328 -1.06 18.90 24.32
N GLY A 329 -0.58 19.27 25.48
CA GLY A 329 -1.04 20.41 26.26
C GLY A 329 -0.76 21.78 25.64
N GLY A 330 -1.66 22.72 25.98
CA GLY A 330 -1.56 24.13 25.65
C GLY A 330 -0.51 24.89 26.47
N GLY A 331 -0.43 26.17 26.20
CA GLY A 331 0.38 27.12 26.94
C GLY A 331 -0.21 27.37 28.33
N ARG A 332 0.65 27.34 29.35
CA ARG A 332 0.24 27.65 30.72
C ARG A 332 -0.20 29.12 30.82
N ALA A 333 -1.25 29.35 31.56
CA ALA A 333 -1.55 30.67 32.08
C ALA A 333 -0.37 31.22 32.92
N GLY A 334 -0.06 32.48 32.82
CA GLY A 334 1.16 32.99 33.45
C GLY A 334 0.98 34.33 34.13
N ALA A 335 1.53 34.46 35.35
CA ALA A 335 1.83 35.74 35.93
C ALA A 335 2.89 36.44 35.06
N GLY A 336 2.56 37.60 34.54
CA GLY A 336 3.30 38.25 33.46
C GLY A 336 2.68 37.93 32.11
N GLY A 337 3.48 37.45 31.15
CA GLY A 337 2.94 37.03 29.85
C GLY A 337 2.39 35.62 29.88
N GLY A 338 1.43 35.31 29.00
CA GLY A 338 0.99 33.94 28.73
C GLY A 338 2.08 33.11 28.04
N VAL A 339 2.12 31.80 28.34
CA VAL A 339 3.06 30.88 27.74
C VAL A 339 2.53 30.40 26.38
N ARG A 340 3.43 30.26 25.41
CA ARG A 340 3.07 29.71 24.09
C ARG A 340 2.56 28.28 24.18
N GLY A 341 1.75 27.90 23.19
CA GLY A 341 1.36 26.50 23.01
C GLY A 341 2.57 25.57 22.92
N ARG A 342 2.52 24.40 23.58
CA ARG A 342 3.66 23.50 23.74
C ARG A 342 3.71 22.38 22.71
N ALA A 343 2.53 21.87 22.34
CA ALA A 343 2.40 20.84 21.34
C ALA A 343 1.89 21.43 20.02
N PHE A 344 2.08 20.72 18.89
CA PHE A 344 1.55 21.14 17.60
C PHE A 344 0.05 21.46 17.69
N GLY A 345 -0.36 22.61 17.19
CA GLY A 345 -1.76 23.05 17.18
C GLY A 345 -2.35 23.42 18.54
N SER A 346 -1.61 23.38 19.64
CA SER A 346 -2.15 23.73 20.95
C SER A 346 -2.27 25.24 21.13
N GLY A 347 -3.26 25.67 21.95
CA GLY A 347 -3.52 27.08 22.24
C GLY A 347 -2.47 27.74 23.13
N GLY A 348 -2.33 29.04 23.02
CA GLY A 348 -1.49 29.86 23.90
C GLY A 348 -2.23 30.25 25.21
N GLY A 349 -1.51 30.34 26.32
CA GLY A 349 -2.06 30.76 27.61
C GLY A 349 -2.37 32.27 27.67
N GLY A 350 -3.37 32.64 28.43
CA GLY A 350 -3.69 34.03 28.71
C GLY A 350 -2.67 34.73 29.61
N ALA A 351 -2.51 36.03 29.45
CA ALA A 351 -1.67 36.87 30.31
C ALA A 351 -2.34 37.20 31.63
N TYR A 352 -1.53 37.46 32.67
CA TYR A 352 -2.03 37.85 33.98
C TYR A 352 -1.10 38.88 34.65
N ASP A 353 -1.64 40.05 34.97
CA ASP A 353 -0.95 41.10 35.76
C ASP A 353 -1.15 40.86 37.25
N ALA A 354 -0.42 39.90 37.80
CA ALA A 354 -0.53 39.48 39.20
C ALA A 354 -0.18 40.58 40.21
N GLY A 355 0.55 41.58 39.77
CA GLY A 355 0.95 42.72 40.62
C GLY A 355 0.00 43.89 40.54
N TYR A 356 -1.07 43.80 39.73
CA TYR A 356 -1.98 44.91 39.45
C TYR A 356 -1.25 46.21 39.07
N SER A 357 -0.13 46.02 38.35
CA SER A 357 0.77 47.13 38.01
C SER A 357 0.26 48.03 36.89
N GLY A 358 -0.77 47.59 36.15
CA GLY A 358 -1.22 48.25 34.94
C GLY A 358 -0.26 48.11 33.75
N THR A 359 0.76 47.29 33.90
CA THR A 359 1.72 47.04 32.83
C THR A 359 1.10 46.19 31.73
N SER A 360 1.39 46.55 30.49
CA SER A 360 0.93 45.77 29.34
C SER A 360 1.56 44.35 29.33
N MET A 361 0.73 43.31 29.38
CA MET A 361 1.14 41.91 29.33
C MET A 361 0.67 41.24 28.03
N THR A 362 1.46 40.41 27.44
CA THR A 362 1.14 39.73 26.16
C THR A 362 0.73 38.27 26.41
N GLY A 363 -0.36 37.84 25.79
CA GLY A 363 -0.80 36.46 25.79
C GLY A 363 0.20 35.56 25.05
N GLY A 364 0.20 34.25 25.34
CA GLY A 364 1.03 33.29 24.67
C GLY A 364 0.64 33.07 23.20
N LYS A 365 1.59 32.93 22.32
CA LYS A 365 1.32 32.50 20.92
C LYS A 365 0.79 31.06 20.91
N GLY A 366 -0.21 30.76 20.08
CA GLY A 366 -0.58 29.39 19.76
C GLY A 366 0.55 28.65 19.03
N ALA A 367 0.56 27.34 19.08
CA ALA A 367 1.50 26.53 18.34
C ALA A 367 1.07 26.34 16.87
N ASP A 368 2.06 26.25 15.99
CA ASP A 368 1.79 25.98 14.58
C ASP A 368 1.23 24.55 14.40
N GLY A 369 0.45 24.32 13.34
CA GLY A 369 -0.09 23.02 12.96
C GLY A 369 1.00 22.05 12.50
N VAL A 370 0.58 20.84 12.10
CA VAL A 370 1.43 19.79 11.57
C VAL A 370 0.64 18.90 10.62
N CYS A 371 1.30 18.32 9.63
CA CYS A 371 0.76 17.26 8.79
C CYS A 371 1.71 16.09 8.78
N ILE A 372 1.21 14.89 9.14
CA ILE A 372 1.94 13.62 9.08
C ILE A 372 1.27 12.73 8.07
N ILE A 373 2.05 12.15 7.16
CA ILE A 373 1.59 11.28 6.10
C ILE A 373 2.34 9.95 6.20
N GLU A 374 1.59 8.90 6.41
CA GLU A 374 2.08 7.52 6.39
C GLU A 374 1.74 6.89 5.05
N GLU A 375 2.73 6.38 4.36
CA GLU A 375 2.64 5.80 3.01
C GLU A 375 2.62 4.28 3.09
N PHE A 376 1.65 3.64 2.41
CA PHE A 376 1.49 2.18 2.42
C PHE A 376 1.46 1.62 0.99
N ALA A 377 2.12 0.44 0.79
CA ALA A 377 2.16 -0.32 -0.45
C ALA A 377 1.49 -1.68 -0.33
#